data_b2fd2855b3c1ad1829caad16c3faf78a
#
_entry.id   b2fd2855b3c1ad1829caad16c3faf78a
#
_cell.length_a   1.000
_cell.length_b   1.000
_cell.length_c   1.000
_cell.angle_alpha   90.00
_cell.angle_beta   90.00
_cell.angle_gamma   90.00
#
_symmetry.space_group_name_H-M   'P 1'
#
loop_
_entity.id
_entity.type
_entity.pdbx_description
1 polymer ?
#
loop_
_entity_poly.entity_id
_entity_poly.type
_entity_poly.pdbx_seq_one_letter_code
_entity_poly.pdbx_strand_id
1 'polypeptide(L)'
;MTARILVVDDEPDVESLVLQKFRRQLRDGTVTFVFARDGIEALSTLKANGGFDLVVTDINMPRMDGLSLLQKLQESEERVSTIVVSAYGDMANIRTAMNRGAFDFVTKPLDFADLEMTIAKTLRHVEFLRDARQRQATAERAYASLSRYFSPNLAQRLAGDTDAVDLAGQRREIATLFTDITSFTALVETLDPSVLGPLLNEYLTGMTDIVFAHDGTVAKIIGDALHVLFGAPGEQPDHAARAVDCSLALDEYAQEFRQRCQHKGIPLGVTRIGVHAGPAIVGNFGGGRFFDYTAYGDTINVAARLEAANKELGTRICVSAALADQVKGFCGRPIGELVLRGKTIPLGVLEPLHTEQADAPATKSYLSAFAKLAAGDPGAIAAFAAHLGQQPEDQLASFHLKRLLNGATGTRIEME
;
A
#
# COMPACT_ATOMS: atom_id res chain seq x y z
N MET A 1 -28.34 -12.12 -20.46
CA MET A 1 -28.99 -10.80 -20.23
C MET A 1 -29.78 -10.43 -21.48
N THR A 2 -30.90 -9.72 -21.34
CA THR A 2 -31.65 -9.20 -22.49
C THR A 2 -31.02 -7.90 -22.93
N ALA A 3 -30.49 -7.84 -24.17
CA ALA A 3 -29.88 -6.62 -24.71
C ALA A 3 -30.97 -5.58 -25.04
N ARG A 4 -30.78 -4.35 -24.61
CA ARG A 4 -31.72 -3.24 -24.88
C ARG A 4 -31.17 -2.35 -25.99
N ILE A 5 -31.91 -2.26 -27.07
CA ILE A 5 -31.54 -1.54 -28.29
C ILE A 5 -32.48 -0.37 -28.50
N LEU A 6 -31.98 0.82 -28.66
CA LEU A 6 -32.74 1.99 -29.08
C LEU A 6 -32.60 2.16 -30.60
N VAL A 7 -33.70 2.11 -31.33
CA VAL A 7 -33.76 2.37 -32.78
C VAL A 7 -34.32 3.76 -32.99
N VAL A 8 -33.59 4.59 -33.74
CA VAL A 8 -33.98 5.99 -34.01
C VAL A 8 -34.09 6.20 -35.51
N ASP A 9 -35.32 6.34 -35.98
CA ASP A 9 -35.62 6.53 -37.39
C ASP A 9 -36.96 7.24 -37.50
N ASP A 10 -37.09 8.23 -38.40
CA ASP A 10 -38.33 8.99 -38.60
C ASP A 10 -39.36 8.28 -39.50
N GLU A 11 -38.92 7.20 -40.20
CA GLU A 11 -39.79 6.37 -41.01
C GLU A 11 -40.67 5.46 -40.14
N PRO A 12 -42.02 5.62 -40.17
CA PRO A 12 -42.91 4.85 -39.29
C PRO A 12 -42.92 3.32 -39.56
N ASP A 13 -42.53 2.91 -40.76
CA ASP A 13 -42.52 1.49 -41.18
C ASP A 13 -41.31 0.73 -40.60
N VAL A 14 -40.23 1.40 -40.22
CA VAL A 14 -38.99 0.77 -39.69
C VAL A 14 -39.28 -0.01 -38.40
N GLU A 15 -40.12 0.54 -37.52
CA GLU A 15 -40.51 -0.14 -36.29
C GLU A 15 -41.14 -1.51 -36.56
N SER A 16 -42.13 -1.54 -37.44
CA SER A 16 -42.84 -2.78 -37.76
C SER A 16 -41.94 -3.81 -38.44
N LEU A 17 -41.04 -3.36 -39.31
CA LEU A 17 -40.08 -4.21 -40.02
C LEU A 17 -39.03 -4.81 -39.07
N VAL A 18 -38.49 -4.00 -38.15
CA VAL A 18 -37.53 -4.47 -37.14
C VAL A 18 -38.20 -5.50 -36.21
N LEU A 19 -39.37 -5.18 -35.67
CA LEU A 19 -40.11 -6.11 -34.80
C LEU A 19 -40.47 -7.44 -35.51
N GLN A 20 -40.80 -7.39 -36.79
CA GLN A 20 -41.10 -8.58 -37.58
C GLN A 20 -39.82 -9.43 -37.80
N LYS A 21 -38.70 -8.79 -38.14
CA LYS A 21 -37.44 -9.49 -38.42
C LYS A 21 -36.84 -10.11 -37.17
N PHE A 22 -36.86 -9.40 -36.09
CA PHE A 22 -36.28 -9.86 -34.81
C PHE A 22 -37.29 -10.59 -33.90
N ARG A 23 -38.45 -11.05 -34.48
CA ARG A 23 -39.50 -11.71 -33.71
C ARG A 23 -39.03 -12.92 -32.90
N ARG A 24 -38.01 -13.67 -33.39
CA ARG A 24 -37.44 -14.82 -32.69
C ARG A 24 -36.68 -14.37 -31.45
N GLN A 25 -35.79 -13.42 -31.59
CA GLN A 25 -34.95 -12.87 -30.52
C GLN A 25 -35.78 -12.17 -29.44
N LEU A 26 -36.85 -11.47 -29.85
CA LEU A 26 -37.81 -10.87 -28.94
C LEU A 26 -38.54 -11.92 -28.11
N ARG A 27 -39.05 -13.00 -28.77
CA ARG A 27 -39.72 -14.10 -28.08
C ARG A 27 -38.80 -14.87 -27.15
N ASP A 28 -37.56 -15.09 -27.56
CA ASP A 28 -36.53 -15.78 -26.76
C ASP A 28 -35.94 -14.86 -25.66
N GLY A 29 -36.39 -13.61 -25.57
CA GLY A 29 -35.99 -12.64 -24.54
C GLY A 29 -34.50 -12.22 -24.62
N THR A 30 -33.85 -12.40 -25.79
CA THR A 30 -32.43 -12.05 -25.98
C THR A 30 -32.22 -10.57 -26.30
N VAL A 31 -33.20 -9.91 -26.93
CA VAL A 31 -33.19 -8.49 -27.24
C VAL A 31 -34.51 -7.82 -26.90
N THR A 32 -34.47 -6.51 -26.63
CA THR A 32 -35.63 -5.63 -26.50
C THR A 32 -35.37 -4.37 -27.28
N PHE A 33 -36.35 -3.93 -28.08
CA PHE A 33 -36.25 -2.69 -28.84
C PHE A 33 -37.12 -1.60 -28.22
N VAL A 34 -36.61 -0.40 -28.23
CA VAL A 34 -37.31 0.85 -27.95
C VAL A 34 -37.12 1.74 -29.16
N PHE A 35 -38.12 2.53 -29.52
CA PHE A 35 -38.10 3.35 -30.73
C PHE A 35 -38.18 4.82 -30.38
N ALA A 36 -37.51 5.65 -31.18
CA ALA A 36 -37.60 7.10 -31.17
C ALA A 36 -37.56 7.63 -32.60
N ARG A 37 -38.21 8.77 -32.86
CA ARG A 37 -38.38 9.33 -34.22
C ARG A 37 -37.34 10.35 -34.62
N ASP A 38 -36.50 10.77 -33.69
CA ASP A 38 -35.38 11.69 -33.93
C ASP A 38 -34.42 11.73 -32.76
N GLY A 39 -33.33 12.46 -32.92
CA GLY A 39 -32.30 12.53 -31.90
C GLY A 39 -32.72 13.19 -30.59
N ILE A 40 -33.74 14.07 -30.60
CA ILE A 40 -34.20 14.72 -29.35
C ILE A 40 -35.00 13.72 -28.52
N GLU A 41 -35.91 12.96 -29.15
CA GLU A 41 -36.70 11.91 -28.52
C GLU A 41 -35.77 10.78 -28.01
N ALA A 42 -34.74 10.42 -28.81
CA ALA A 42 -33.72 9.45 -28.42
C ALA A 42 -33.00 9.86 -27.14
N LEU A 43 -32.50 11.11 -27.04
CA LEU A 43 -31.85 11.62 -25.87
C LEU A 43 -32.76 11.65 -24.64
N SER A 44 -34.04 12.01 -24.82
CA SER A 44 -35.01 12.00 -23.73
C SER A 44 -35.28 10.58 -23.23
N THR A 45 -35.39 9.60 -24.15
CA THR A 45 -35.59 8.19 -23.86
C THR A 45 -34.41 7.58 -23.14
N LEU A 46 -33.19 7.89 -23.57
CA LEU A 46 -31.95 7.46 -22.91
C LEU A 46 -31.86 7.99 -21.47
N LYS A 47 -32.19 9.27 -21.26
CA LYS A 47 -32.17 9.88 -19.92
C LYS A 47 -33.26 9.33 -19.00
N ALA A 48 -34.45 9.07 -19.53
CA ALA A 48 -35.59 8.59 -18.73
C ALA A 48 -35.46 7.11 -18.33
N ASN A 49 -34.93 6.29 -19.22
CA ASN A 49 -34.96 4.83 -19.06
C ASN A 49 -33.58 4.20 -18.79
N GLY A 50 -32.47 4.87 -19.08
CA GLY A 50 -31.10 4.36 -18.88
C GLY A 50 -30.83 2.95 -19.38
N GLY A 51 -29.59 2.47 -19.30
CA GLY A 51 -29.26 1.05 -19.48
C GLY A 51 -29.48 0.47 -20.87
N PHE A 52 -29.31 1.27 -21.92
CA PHE A 52 -29.24 0.77 -23.29
C PHE A 52 -27.87 0.24 -23.64
N ASP A 53 -27.83 -0.86 -24.37
CA ASP A 53 -26.61 -1.53 -24.81
C ASP A 53 -26.14 -1.01 -26.19
N LEU A 54 -27.12 -0.59 -27.02
CA LEU A 54 -26.90 -0.20 -28.40
C LEU A 54 -27.90 0.86 -28.84
N VAL A 55 -27.43 1.84 -29.60
CA VAL A 55 -28.28 2.76 -30.39
C VAL A 55 -28.07 2.45 -31.87
N VAL A 56 -29.17 2.28 -32.63
CA VAL A 56 -29.17 2.23 -34.09
C VAL A 56 -29.91 3.46 -34.58
N THR A 57 -29.20 4.37 -35.28
CA THR A 57 -29.81 5.66 -35.69
C THR A 57 -29.67 5.90 -37.17
N ASP A 58 -30.74 6.36 -37.81
CA ASP A 58 -30.62 6.98 -39.13
C ASP A 58 -29.80 8.29 -39.03
N ILE A 59 -29.09 8.61 -40.08
CA ILE A 59 -28.36 9.88 -40.19
C ILE A 59 -29.34 11.03 -40.48
N ASN A 60 -30.28 10.85 -41.41
CA ASN A 60 -31.13 11.90 -41.94
C ASN A 60 -32.50 11.94 -41.23
N MET A 61 -32.57 12.66 -40.13
CA MET A 61 -33.83 12.76 -39.36
C MET A 61 -34.15 14.25 -39.08
N PRO A 62 -35.45 14.58 -38.89
CA PRO A 62 -35.87 15.95 -38.53
C PRO A 62 -35.40 16.34 -37.12
N ARG A 63 -35.43 17.61 -36.83
CA ARG A 63 -35.10 18.24 -35.53
C ARG A 63 -33.67 18.00 -35.08
N MET A 64 -33.21 16.79 -34.93
CA MET A 64 -31.83 16.44 -34.62
C MET A 64 -31.45 15.21 -35.43
N ASP A 65 -30.44 15.37 -36.28
CA ASP A 65 -29.90 14.31 -37.13
C ASP A 65 -29.05 13.27 -36.32
N GLY A 66 -28.77 12.12 -36.95
CA GLY A 66 -28.01 11.06 -36.30
C GLY A 66 -26.56 11.39 -35.99
N LEU A 67 -25.92 12.26 -36.78
CA LEU A 67 -24.54 12.71 -36.52
C LEU A 67 -24.47 13.64 -35.31
N SER A 68 -25.47 14.49 -35.11
CA SER A 68 -25.60 15.36 -33.93
C SER A 68 -25.95 14.54 -32.68
N LEU A 69 -26.83 13.52 -32.83
CA LEU A 69 -27.12 12.56 -31.75
C LEU A 69 -25.84 11.83 -31.34
N LEU A 70 -25.09 11.27 -32.28
CA LEU A 70 -23.86 10.54 -32.03
C LEU A 70 -22.85 11.40 -31.27
N GLN A 71 -22.68 12.67 -31.65
CA GLN A 71 -21.79 13.58 -30.94
C GLN A 71 -22.21 13.76 -29.48
N LYS A 72 -23.50 13.95 -29.20
CA LYS A 72 -24.01 14.10 -27.82
C LYS A 72 -23.87 12.82 -27.00
N LEU A 73 -23.97 11.65 -27.63
CA LEU A 73 -23.74 10.36 -26.96
C LEU A 73 -22.29 10.17 -26.58
N GLN A 74 -21.35 10.66 -27.38
CA GLN A 74 -19.91 10.61 -27.04
C GLN A 74 -19.51 11.57 -25.92
N GLU A 75 -20.23 12.69 -25.77
CA GLU A 75 -20.02 13.69 -24.70
C GLU A 75 -20.67 13.26 -23.37
N SER A 76 -21.54 12.22 -23.39
CA SER A 76 -22.20 11.71 -22.17
C SER A 76 -21.30 10.80 -21.37
N GLU A 77 -21.50 10.74 -20.04
CA GLU A 77 -20.79 9.84 -19.15
C GLU A 77 -21.08 8.36 -19.47
N GLU A 78 -22.31 8.05 -19.89
CA GLU A 78 -22.72 6.72 -20.33
C GLU A 78 -22.52 6.57 -21.84
N ARG A 79 -21.34 6.10 -22.24
CA ARG A 79 -21.03 5.81 -23.64
C ARG A 79 -21.80 4.58 -24.12
N VAL A 80 -22.80 4.77 -24.96
CA VAL A 80 -23.57 3.71 -25.61
C VAL A 80 -22.98 3.46 -27.00
N SER A 81 -22.75 2.20 -27.38
CA SER A 81 -22.31 1.85 -28.73
C SER A 81 -23.37 2.24 -29.75
N THR A 82 -22.96 2.84 -30.86
CA THR A 82 -23.89 3.36 -31.86
C THR A 82 -23.58 2.79 -33.23
N ILE A 83 -24.59 2.27 -33.89
CA ILE A 83 -24.61 1.92 -35.33
C ILE A 83 -25.36 2.99 -36.07
N VAL A 84 -24.82 3.48 -37.18
CA VAL A 84 -25.51 4.46 -38.01
C VAL A 84 -26.06 3.84 -39.26
N VAL A 85 -27.24 4.27 -39.65
CA VAL A 85 -27.90 3.86 -40.90
C VAL A 85 -27.78 5.04 -41.86
N SER A 86 -27.30 4.80 -43.11
CA SER A 86 -27.05 5.82 -44.09
C SER A 86 -27.54 5.43 -45.48
N ALA A 87 -27.85 6.44 -46.31
CA ALA A 87 -28.21 6.18 -47.70
C ALA A 87 -27.05 5.60 -48.50
N TYR A 88 -27.35 4.75 -49.49
CA TYR A 88 -26.35 4.20 -50.38
C TYR A 88 -25.58 5.30 -51.11
N GLY A 89 -24.25 5.29 -51.06
CA GLY A 89 -23.38 6.28 -51.71
C GLY A 89 -23.01 7.46 -50.81
N ASP A 90 -23.54 7.58 -49.59
CA ASP A 90 -23.23 8.71 -48.67
C ASP A 90 -21.95 8.48 -47.85
N MET A 91 -20.84 8.23 -48.58
CA MET A 91 -19.56 7.95 -47.96
C MET A 91 -19.01 9.08 -47.09
N ALA A 92 -19.41 10.32 -47.33
CA ALA A 92 -18.96 11.48 -46.58
C ALA A 92 -19.55 11.46 -45.16
N ASN A 93 -20.83 11.20 -45.02
CA ASN A 93 -21.51 11.10 -43.73
C ASN A 93 -21.12 9.85 -42.98
N ILE A 94 -20.93 8.69 -43.67
CA ILE A 94 -20.40 7.46 -43.06
C ILE A 94 -19.02 7.72 -42.44
N ARG A 95 -18.08 8.34 -43.20
CA ARG A 95 -16.76 8.69 -42.68
C ARG A 95 -16.85 9.63 -41.47
N THR A 96 -17.74 10.59 -41.51
CA THR A 96 -17.97 11.54 -40.41
C THR A 96 -18.50 10.81 -39.18
N ALA A 97 -19.45 9.88 -39.34
CA ALA A 97 -19.98 9.07 -38.26
C ALA A 97 -18.89 8.19 -37.60
N MET A 98 -18.09 7.50 -38.43
CA MET A 98 -17.00 6.66 -37.92
C MET A 98 -15.95 7.50 -37.16
N ASN A 99 -15.59 8.67 -37.68
CA ASN A 99 -14.67 9.59 -37.00
C ASN A 99 -15.25 10.17 -35.69
N ARG A 100 -16.56 10.25 -35.56
CA ARG A 100 -17.25 10.66 -34.33
C ARG A 100 -17.53 9.49 -33.38
N GLY A 101 -16.99 8.29 -33.66
CA GLY A 101 -17.05 7.15 -32.75
C GLY A 101 -18.27 6.26 -32.92
N ALA A 102 -18.92 6.25 -34.09
CA ALA A 102 -19.84 5.17 -34.43
C ALA A 102 -19.08 3.83 -34.44
N PHE A 103 -19.69 2.79 -33.92
CA PHE A 103 -19.08 1.46 -33.88
C PHE A 103 -19.08 0.79 -35.25
N ASP A 104 -20.19 0.95 -35.99
CA ASP A 104 -20.37 0.42 -37.34
C ASP A 104 -21.46 1.19 -38.09
N PHE A 105 -21.71 0.82 -39.36
CA PHE A 105 -22.75 1.41 -40.16
C PHE A 105 -23.48 0.34 -40.99
N VAL A 106 -24.70 0.66 -41.42
CA VAL A 106 -25.51 -0.13 -42.36
C VAL A 106 -26.07 0.81 -43.42
N THR A 107 -26.18 0.34 -44.69
CA THR A 107 -26.66 1.17 -45.79
C THR A 107 -28.15 0.92 -46.11
N LYS A 108 -28.88 1.98 -46.49
CA LYS A 108 -30.25 1.88 -47.04
C LYS A 108 -30.15 1.55 -48.57
N PRO A 109 -31.03 0.68 -49.13
CA PRO A 109 -32.16 0.03 -48.47
C PRO A 109 -31.70 -1.00 -47.43
N LEU A 110 -32.34 -1.04 -46.27
CA LEU A 110 -31.93 -1.89 -45.15
C LEU A 110 -31.95 -3.36 -45.54
N ASP A 111 -30.75 -3.95 -45.65
CA ASP A 111 -30.58 -5.39 -45.61
C ASP A 111 -30.63 -5.83 -44.13
N PHE A 112 -31.76 -6.48 -43.77
CA PHE A 112 -31.95 -6.93 -42.41
C PHE A 112 -31.00 -8.08 -41.98
N ALA A 113 -30.39 -8.79 -42.93
CA ALA A 113 -29.35 -9.77 -42.57
C ALA A 113 -28.06 -9.08 -42.16
N ASP A 114 -27.70 -8.01 -42.88
CA ASP A 114 -26.53 -7.16 -42.53
C ASP A 114 -26.75 -6.42 -41.20
N LEU A 115 -27.95 -5.85 -40.99
CA LEU A 115 -28.30 -5.20 -39.73
C LEU A 115 -28.24 -6.20 -38.55
N GLU A 116 -28.75 -7.41 -38.68
CA GLU A 116 -28.70 -8.44 -37.64
C GLU A 116 -27.26 -8.83 -37.31
N MET A 117 -26.42 -9.01 -38.33
CA MET A 117 -25.02 -9.35 -38.15
C MET A 117 -24.26 -8.21 -37.47
N THR A 118 -24.50 -6.97 -37.86
CA THR A 118 -23.86 -5.78 -37.29
C THR A 118 -24.29 -5.54 -35.82
N ILE A 119 -25.59 -5.71 -35.52
CA ILE A 119 -26.11 -5.69 -34.15
C ILE A 119 -25.42 -6.78 -33.28
N ALA A 120 -25.38 -8.02 -33.79
CA ALA A 120 -24.78 -9.14 -33.06
C ALA A 120 -23.29 -8.94 -32.81
N LYS A 121 -22.55 -8.36 -33.77
CA LYS A 121 -21.12 -7.99 -33.62
C LYS A 121 -20.93 -6.92 -32.57
N THR A 122 -21.75 -5.87 -32.61
CA THR A 122 -21.69 -4.76 -31.67
C THR A 122 -22.02 -5.21 -30.24
N LEU A 123 -23.08 -5.98 -30.05
CA LEU A 123 -23.47 -6.51 -28.75
C LEU A 123 -22.37 -7.39 -28.12
N ARG A 124 -21.72 -8.26 -28.92
CA ARG A 124 -20.56 -9.04 -28.44
C ARG A 124 -19.42 -8.15 -27.96
N HIS A 125 -19.16 -7.06 -28.64
CA HIS A 125 -18.15 -6.09 -28.23
C HIS A 125 -18.54 -5.39 -26.92
N VAL A 126 -19.79 -4.97 -26.79
CA VAL A 126 -20.33 -4.35 -25.56
C VAL A 126 -20.22 -5.30 -24.38
N GLU A 127 -20.59 -6.57 -24.57
CA GLU A 127 -20.49 -7.61 -23.56
C GLU A 127 -19.05 -7.85 -23.12
N PHE A 128 -18.11 -7.96 -24.06
CA PHE A 128 -16.69 -8.10 -23.78
C PHE A 128 -16.15 -6.93 -22.94
N LEU A 129 -16.49 -5.68 -23.31
CA LEU A 129 -16.08 -4.50 -22.54
C LEU A 129 -16.71 -4.47 -21.13
N ARG A 130 -17.96 -4.89 -21.00
CA ARG A 130 -18.65 -4.97 -19.71
C ARG A 130 -18.00 -6.00 -18.79
N ASP A 131 -17.71 -7.19 -19.33
CA ASP A 131 -17.03 -8.25 -18.59
C ASP A 131 -15.63 -7.83 -18.14
N ALA A 132 -14.87 -7.17 -19.01
CA ALA A 132 -13.56 -6.65 -18.67
C ALA A 132 -13.62 -5.62 -17.52
N ARG A 133 -14.55 -4.66 -17.60
CA ARG A 133 -14.77 -3.68 -16.52
C ARG A 133 -15.21 -4.33 -15.21
N GLN A 134 -16.09 -5.34 -15.29
CA GLN A 134 -16.57 -6.04 -14.10
C GLN A 134 -15.45 -6.84 -13.42
N ARG A 135 -14.59 -7.51 -14.20
CA ARG A 135 -13.40 -8.20 -13.68
C ARG A 135 -12.45 -7.24 -13.01
N GLN A 136 -12.17 -6.09 -13.65
CA GLN A 136 -11.33 -5.06 -13.07
C GLN A 136 -11.90 -4.52 -11.76
N ALA A 137 -13.17 -4.13 -11.73
CA ALA A 137 -13.83 -3.63 -10.52
C ALA A 137 -13.86 -4.68 -9.39
N THR A 138 -13.99 -5.96 -9.73
CA THR A 138 -13.95 -7.05 -8.75
C THR A 138 -12.55 -7.23 -8.19
N ALA A 139 -11.52 -7.19 -9.04
CA ALA A 139 -10.12 -7.26 -8.61
C ALA A 139 -9.74 -6.05 -7.73
N GLU A 140 -10.16 -4.84 -8.10
CA GLU A 140 -9.93 -3.63 -7.30
C GLU A 140 -10.59 -3.72 -5.92
N ARG A 141 -11.82 -4.23 -5.84
CA ARG A 141 -12.51 -4.44 -4.55
C ARG A 141 -11.84 -5.51 -3.70
N ALA A 142 -11.40 -6.61 -4.31
CA ALA A 142 -10.66 -7.66 -3.62
C ALA A 142 -9.33 -7.11 -3.07
N TYR A 143 -8.57 -6.37 -3.89
CA TYR A 143 -7.34 -5.70 -3.47
C TYR A 143 -7.58 -4.71 -2.32
N ALA A 144 -8.56 -3.83 -2.42
CA ALA A 144 -8.90 -2.87 -1.37
C ALA A 144 -9.35 -3.55 -0.06
N SER A 145 -9.97 -4.73 -0.15
CA SER A 145 -10.34 -5.53 1.02
C SER A 145 -9.10 -6.17 1.68
N LEU A 146 -8.20 -6.74 0.89
CA LEU A 146 -6.96 -7.34 1.36
C LEU A 146 -6.00 -6.31 1.96
N SER A 147 -5.92 -5.11 1.37
CA SER A 147 -5.06 -4.03 1.84
C SER A 147 -5.41 -3.48 3.23
N ARG A 148 -6.58 -3.86 3.78
CA ARG A 148 -6.95 -3.54 5.18
C ARG A 148 -6.35 -4.50 6.20
N TYR A 149 -5.95 -5.70 5.76
CA TYR A 149 -5.45 -6.77 6.63
C TYR A 149 -3.98 -7.08 6.39
N PHE A 150 -3.45 -6.68 5.24
CA PHE A 150 -2.08 -6.95 4.83
C PHE A 150 -1.37 -5.68 4.36
N SER A 151 -0.05 -5.65 4.51
CA SER A 151 0.75 -4.57 3.92
C SER A 151 0.53 -4.48 2.40
N PRO A 152 0.63 -3.30 1.79
CA PRO A 152 0.40 -3.11 0.35
C PRO A 152 1.21 -4.08 -0.53
N ASN A 153 2.48 -4.32 -0.20
CA ASN A 153 3.38 -5.23 -0.90
C ASN A 153 2.89 -6.68 -0.87
N LEU A 154 2.36 -7.11 0.28
CA LEU A 154 1.79 -8.45 0.45
C LEU A 154 0.43 -8.57 -0.25
N ALA A 155 -0.44 -7.56 -0.10
CA ALA A 155 -1.74 -7.52 -0.74
C ALA A 155 -1.63 -7.55 -2.29
N GLN A 156 -0.65 -6.84 -2.86
CA GLN A 156 -0.39 -6.84 -4.29
C GLN A 156 0.04 -8.23 -4.79
N ARG A 157 0.89 -8.92 -4.05
CA ARG A 157 1.31 -10.30 -4.39
C ARG A 157 0.16 -11.29 -4.31
N LEU A 158 -0.64 -11.23 -3.24
CA LEU A 158 -1.81 -12.10 -3.06
C LEU A 158 -2.89 -11.86 -4.13
N ALA A 159 -3.02 -10.63 -4.64
CA ALA A 159 -3.99 -10.31 -5.69
C ALA A 159 -3.50 -10.65 -7.11
N GLY A 160 -2.19 -10.69 -7.34
CA GLY A 160 -1.58 -10.88 -8.67
C GLY A 160 -1.28 -12.33 -9.05
N ASP A 161 -1.19 -13.22 -8.07
CA ASP A 161 -0.78 -14.61 -8.29
C ASP A 161 -1.78 -15.57 -7.61
N THR A 162 -2.57 -16.27 -8.39
CA THR A 162 -3.54 -17.28 -7.88
C THR A 162 -2.82 -18.47 -7.24
N ASP A 163 -1.55 -18.71 -7.57
CA ASP A 163 -0.67 -19.71 -6.96
C ASP A 163 0.14 -19.14 -5.77
N ALA A 164 -0.03 -17.85 -5.44
CA ALA A 164 0.61 -17.19 -4.28
C ALA A 164 0.20 -17.78 -2.92
N VAL A 165 -0.73 -18.72 -2.90
CA VAL A 165 -1.03 -19.55 -1.72
C VAL A 165 0.18 -20.41 -1.32
N ASP A 166 1.12 -20.63 -2.24
CA ASP A 166 2.37 -21.37 -2.01
C ASP A 166 3.55 -20.44 -1.65
N LEU A 167 3.31 -19.46 -0.76
CA LEU A 167 4.39 -18.76 -0.07
C LEU A 167 5.00 -19.71 0.99
N ALA A 168 5.43 -20.90 0.54
CA ALA A 168 6.18 -21.85 1.35
C ALA A 168 7.40 -21.14 1.96
N GLY A 169 7.72 -21.45 3.20
CA GLY A 169 8.82 -20.80 3.91
C GLY A 169 10.13 -20.82 3.10
N GLN A 170 10.62 -19.68 2.72
CA GLN A 170 11.86 -19.49 1.96
C GLN A 170 12.95 -18.90 2.86
N ARG A 171 14.16 -19.45 2.79
CA ARG A 171 15.32 -18.82 3.46
C ARG A 171 15.78 -17.61 2.67
N ARG A 172 15.82 -16.46 3.34
CA ARG A 172 16.22 -15.16 2.75
C ARG A 172 17.06 -14.37 3.73
N GLU A 173 17.92 -13.51 3.19
CA GLU A 173 18.52 -12.40 3.94
C GLU A 173 17.48 -11.29 4.04
N ILE A 174 17.18 -10.86 5.26
CA ILE A 174 16.20 -9.81 5.54
C ILE A 174 16.76 -8.84 6.58
N ALA A 175 16.20 -7.64 6.64
CA ALA A 175 16.25 -6.82 7.83
C ALA A 175 14.90 -6.89 8.54
N THR A 176 14.93 -6.90 9.86
CA THR A 176 13.72 -6.91 10.69
C THR A 176 13.80 -5.85 11.78
N LEU A 177 12.66 -5.25 12.07
CA LEU A 177 12.52 -4.16 13.02
C LEU A 177 11.39 -4.46 13.99
N PHE A 178 11.64 -4.23 15.27
CA PHE A 178 10.63 -4.27 16.34
C PHE A 178 10.50 -2.90 16.97
N THR A 179 9.27 -2.50 17.31
CA THR A 179 8.98 -1.32 18.11
C THR A 179 8.17 -1.70 19.35
N ASP A 180 8.28 -0.92 20.42
CA ASP A 180 7.48 -1.05 21.64
C ASP A 180 7.41 0.30 22.37
N ILE A 181 6.30 0.61 23.03
CA ILE A 181 6.14 1.84 23.83
C ILE A 181 6.42 1.53 25.30
N THR A 182 7.34 2.25 25.90
CA THR A 182 7.70 2.09 27.32
C THR A 182 6.47 2.31 28.22
N SER A 183 6.24 1.37 29.14
CA SER A 183 5.17 1.47 30.14
C SER A 183 3.74 1.58 29.54
N PHE A 184 3.52 1.11 28.32
CA PHE A 184 2.22 1.15 27.67
C PHE A 184 1.16 0.36 28.44
N THR A 185 1.50 -0.79 29.00
CA THR A 185 0.58 -1.58 29.84
C THR A 185 0.01 -0.77 31.00
N ALA A 186 0.86 0.01 31.70
CA ALA A 186 0.40 0.87 32.78
C ALA A 186 -0.50 2.03 32.28
N LEU A 187 -0.24 2.53 31.07
CA LEU A 187 -1.10 3.53 30.44
C LEU A 187 -2.49 2.96 30.11
N VAL A 188 -2.55 1.72 29.59
CA VAL A 188 -3.82 1.02 29.29
C VAL A 188 -4.68 0.84 30.53
N GLU A 189 -4.06 0.57 31.68
CA GLU A 189 -4.79 0.39 32.95
C GLU A 189 -5.38 1.70 33.51
N THR A 190 -4.84 2.85 33.12
CA THR A 190 -5.22 4.15 33.67
C THR A 190 -6.06 5.02 32.73
N LEU A 191 -5.98 4.80 31.41
CA LEU A 191 -6.71 5.59 30.42
C LEU A 191 -8.12 5.06 30.16
N ASP A 192 -9.07 5.99 29.96
CA ASP A 192 -10.41 5.62 29.51
C ASP A 192 -10.36 4.95 28.12
N PRO A 193 -11.05 3.81 27.92
CA PRO A 193 -11.06 3.11 26.62
C PRO A 193 -11.52 3.98 25.45
N SER A 194 -12.38 4.96 25.67
CA SER A 194 -12.84 5.90 24.64
C SER A 194 -11.75 6.86 24.15
N VAL A 195 -10.71 7.06 24.96
CA VAL A 195 -9.52 7.86 24.62
C VAL A 195 -8.41 6.97 24.09
N LEU A 196 -8.19 5.80 24.71
CA LEU A 196 -7.12 4.88 24.34
C LEU A 196 -7.27 4.35 22.91
N GLY A 197 -8.48 3.92 22.53
CA GLY A 197 -8.72 3.33 21.20
C GLY A 197 -8.36 4.28 20.04
N PRO A 198 -8.93 5.49 19.99
CA PRO A 198 -8.56 6.49 18.98
C PRO A 198 -7.07 6.86 19.00
N LEU A 199 -6.48 7.01 20.19
CA LEU A 199 -5.06 7.33 20.35
C LEU A 199 -4.16 6.25 19.75
N LEU A 200 -4.41 4.99 20.10
CA LEU A 200 -3.62 3.86 19.58
C LEU A 200 -3.80 3.70 18.06
N ASN A 201 -5.02 3.87 17.56
CA ASN A 201 -5.27 3.82 16.11
C ASN A 201 -4.55 4.94 15.37
N GLU A 202 -4.54 6.18 15.90
CA GLU A 202 -3.79 7.30 15.31
C GLU A 202 -2.27 6.99 15.28
N TYR A 203 -1.73 6.51 16.40
CA TYR A 203 -0.34 6.11 16.52
C TYR A 203 0.04 5.02 15.52
N LEU A 204 -0.69 3.91 15.52
CA LEU A 204 -0.41 2.77 14.63
C LEU A 204 -0.59 3.13 13.16
N THR A 205 -1.56 3.99 12.82
CA THR A 205 -1.73 4.46 11.44
C THR A 205 -0.49 5.21 10.97
N GLY A 206 0.00 6.19 11.73
CA GLY A 206 1.20 6.93 11.33
C GLY A 206 2.45 6.05 11.29
N MET A 207 2.61 5.13 12.23
CA MET A 207 3.73 4.18 12.22
C MET A 207 3.69 3.26 11.00
N THR A 208 2.52 2.71 10.66
CA THR A 208 2.38 1.82 9.50
C THR A 208 2.53 2.57 8.17
N ASP A 209 2.04 3.81 8.07
CA ASP A 209 2.21 4.65 6.89
C ASP A 209 3.71 4.92 6.60
N ILE A 210 4.50 5.17 7.66
CA ILE A 210 5.95 5.31 7.54
C ILE A 210 6.61 4.01 7.07
N VAL A 211 6.23 2.87 7.65
CA VAL A 211 6.74 1.56 7.21
C VAL A 211 6.45 1.34 5.72
N PHE A 212 5.24 1.65 5.27
CA PHE A 212 4.85 1.47 3.86
C PHE A 212 5.57 2.45 2.92
N ALA A 213 5.82 3.68 3.37
CA ALA A 213 6.60 4.66 2.60
C ALA A 213 8.06 4.20 2.36
N HIS A 214 8.60 3.33 3.23
CA HIS A 214 9.92 2.72 3.07
C HIS A 214 9.86 1.31 2.46
N ASP A 215 8.73 0.92 1.87
CA ASP A 215 8.47 -0.42 1.29
C ASP A 215 8.65 -1.57 2.31
N GLY A 216 8.45 -1.30 3.59
CA GLY A 216 8.45 -2.31 4.65
C GLY A 216 7.15 -3.15 4.64
N THR A 217 7.25 -4.36 5.15
CA THR A 217 6.11 -5.25 5.33
C THR A 217 5.80 -5.39 6.81
N VAL A 218 4.64 -4.92 7.25
CA VAL A 218 4.15 -5.15 8.61
C VAL A 218 3.77 -6.63 8.72
N ALA A 219 4.58 -7.40 9.42
CA ALA A 219 4.34 -8.82 9.66
C ALA A 219 3.33 -9.03 10.78
N LYS A 220 3.37 -8.18 11.83
CA LYS A 220 2.47 -8.30 12.97
C LYS A 220 2.35 -6.99 13.76
N ILE A 221 1.14 -6.75 14.29
CA ILE A 221 0.89 -5.75 15.32
C ILE A 221 0.56 -6.53 16.61
N ILE A 222 1.30 -6.26 17.68
CA ILE A 222 1.16 -6.95 18.97
C ILE A 222 0.94 -5.89 20.05
N GLY A 223 -0.32 -5.55 20.30
CA GLY A 223 -0.66 -4.42 21.19
C GLY A 223 -0.22 -3.09 20.56
N ASP A 224 0.75 -2.42 21.18
CA ASP A 224 1.40 -1.20 20.71
C ASP A 224 2.67 -1.46 19.90
N ALA A 225 3.12 -2.72 19.82
CA ALA A 225 4.35 -3.12 19.16
C ALA A 225 4.13 -3.46 17.69
N LEU A 226 5.08 -3.11 16.85
CA LEU A 226 5.16 -3.51 15.44
C LEU A 226 6.32 -4.48 15.22
N HIS A 227 6.07 -5.51 14.42
CA HIS A 227 7.08 -6.34 13.79
C HIS A 227 7.08 -6.09 12.30
N VAL A 228 8.20 -5.61 11.76
CA VAL A 228 8.36 -5.19 10.37
C VAL A 228 9.48 -5.96 9.70
N LEU A 229 9.30 -6.31 8.43
CA LEU A 229 10.26 -7.01 7.59
C LEU A 229 10.63 -6.16 6.37
N PHE A 230 11.90 -6.19 5.98
CA PHE A 230 12.43 -5.66 4.74
C PHE A 230 13.16 -6.78 3.99
N GLY A 231 13.07 -6.84 2.66
CA GLY A 231 13.55 -7.96 1.86
C GLY A 231 12.54 -9.10 1.70
N ALA A 232 11.29 -8.87 2.15
CA ALA A 232 10.18 -9.82 2.06
C ALA A 232 8.83 -9.08 1.98
N PRO A 233 7.83 -9.57 1.20
CA PRO A 233 7.83 -10.77 0.38
C PRO A 233 8.65 -10.64 -0.91
N GLY A 234 8.95 -9.43 -1.39
CA GLY A 234 9.81 -9.13 -2.52
C GLY A 234 11.28 -9.07 -2.13
N GLU A 235 12.18 -9.29 -3.09
CA GLU A 235 13.61 -9.03 -2.89
C GLU A 235 13.86 -7.52 -2.87
N GLN A 236 14.68 -7.08 -1.92
CA GLN A 236 15.10 -5.68 -1.77
C GLN A 236 16.62 -5.69 -1.50
N PRO A 237 17.45 -5.42 -2.50
CA PRO A 237 18.90 -5.40 -2.32
C PRO A 237 19.37 -4.37 -1.26
N ASP A 238 18.57 -3.33 -1.03
CA ASP A 238 18.77 -2.24 -0.10
C ASP A 238 17.97 -2.38 1.21
N HIS A 239 17.51 -3.59 1.56
CA HIS A 239 16.67 -3.86 2.73
C HIS A 239 17.26 -3.32 4.05
N ALA A 240 18.58 -3.38 4.21
CA ALA A 240 19.26 -2.88 5.39
C ALA A 240 19.20 -1.35 5.49
N ALA A 241 19.44 -0.63 4.38
CA ALA A 241 19.34 0.82 4.33
C ALA A 241 17.90 1.29 4.60
N ARG A 242 16.91 0.67 3.95
CA ARG A 242 15.49 0.97 4.18
C ARG A 242 15.08 0.76 5.64
N ALA A 243 15.59 -0.29 6.29
CA ALA A 243 15.29 -0.56 7.70
C ALA A 243 15.87 0.53 8.63
N VAL A 244 17.07 1.05 8.35
CA VAL A 244 17.68 2.16 9.10
C VAL A 244 16.89 3.44 8.89
N ASP A 245 16.65 3.83 7.63
CA ASP A 245 15.92 5.06 7.30
C ASP A 245 14.50 5.03 7.90
N CYS A 246 13.82 3.89 7.80
CA CYS A 246 12.52 3.69 8.43
C CYS A 246 12.60 3.83 9.95
N SER A 247 13.62 3.26 10.61
CA SER A 247 13.78 3.35 12.07
C SER A 247 13.96 4.78 12.57
N LEU A 248 14.70 5.61 11.83
CA LEU A 248 14.86 7.04 12.12
C LEU A 248 13.54 7.79 11.94
N ALA A 249 12.84 7.58 10.83
CA ALA A 249 11.55 8.22 10.58
C ALA A 249 10.48 7.81 11.60
N LEU A 250 10.47 6.54 12.02
CA LEU A 250 9.58 6.05 13.08
C LEU A 250 9.87 6.72 14.43
N ASP A 251 11.14 6.90 14.78
CA ASP A 251 11.52 7.59 16.03
C ASP A 251 11.08 9.05 16.00
N GLU A 252 11.31 9.77 14.90
CA GLU A 252 10.87 11.17 14.75
C GLU A 252 9.34 11.29 14.96
N TYR A 253 8.58 10.51 14.23
CA TYR A 253 7.11 10.50 14.37
C TYR A 253 6.68 10.15 15.80
N ALA A 254 7.28 9.13 16.40
CA ALA A 254 6.94 8.70 17.76
C ALA A 254 7.23 9.78 18.80
N GLN A 255 8.34 10.53 18.66
CA GLN A 255 8.67 11.65 19.55
C GLN A 255 7.66 12.80 19.38
N GLU A 256 7.33 13.19 18.15
CA GLU A 256 6.30 14.21 17.89
C GLU A 256 4.93 13.79 18.44
N PHE A 257 4.55 12.54 18.21
CA PHE A 257 3.30 11.99 18.70
C PHE A 257 3.24 12.02 20.24
N ARG A 258 4.33 11.58 20.89
CA ARG A 258 4.48 11.61 22.33
C ARG A 258 4.36 13.04 22.90
N GLN A 259 5.00 14.03 22.26
CA GLN A 259 4.88 15.44 22.67
C GLN A 259 3.43 15.93 22.58
N ARG A 260 2.72 15.61 21.49
CA ARG A 260 1.28 15.94 21.34
C ARG A 260 0.43 15.32 22.45
N CYS A 261 0.72 14.07 22.84
CA CYS A 261 0.05 13.39 23.94
C CYS A 261 0.33 14.07 25.29
N GLN A 262 1.58 14.43 25.55
CA GLN A 262 1.96 15.12 26.80
C GLN A 262 1.27 16.47 26.94
N HIS A 263 1.16 17.25 25.85
CA HIS A 263 0.37 18.51 25.87
C HIS A 263 -1.11 18.30 26.16
N LYS A 264 -1.66 17.11 25.89
CA LYS A 264 -3.03 16.71 26.24
C LYS A 264 -3.13 16.07 27.64
N GLY A 265 -2.03 16.02 28.41
CA GLY A 265 -1.99 15.41 29.73
C GLY A 265 -1.91 13.87 29.71
N ILE A 266 -1.64 13.26 28.57
CA ILE A 266 -1.50 11.80 28.42
C ILE A 266 -0.01 11.44 28.53
N PRO A 267 0.41 10.65 29.56
CA PRO A 267 1.82 10.33 29.80
C PRO A 267 2.28 9.16 28.92
N LEU A 268 2.25 9.34 27.60
CA LEU A 268 2.73 8.31 26.67
C LEU A 268 4.24 8.11 26.84
N GLY A 269 4.67 6.85 26.88
CA GLY A 269 6.05 6.46 27.01
C GLY A 269 6.88 6.72 25.74
N VAL A 270 8.17 6.45 25.83
CA VAL A 270 9.11 6.52 24.71
C VAL A 270 8.97 5.26 23.86
N THR A 271 8.93 5.41 22.54
CA THR A 271 9.02 4.26 21.62
C THR A 271 10.47 3.81 21.52
N ARG A 272 10.69 2.51 21.66
CA ARG A 272 11.99 1.86 21.48
C ARG A 272 11.96 1.07 20.19
N ILE A 273 13.10 0.99 19.51
CA ILE A 273 13.23 0.35 18.21
C ILE A 273 14.49 -0.53 18.22
N GLY A 274 14.35 -1.79 17.81
CA GLY A 274 15.48 -2.70 17.63
C GLY A 274 15.52 -3.19 16.18
N VAL A 275 16.68 -3.08 15.53
CA VAL A 275 16.87 -3.42 14.12
C VAL A 275 18.04 -4.37 13.93
N HIS A 276 17.80 -5.46 13.19
CA HIS A 276 18.84 -6.45 12.88
C HIS A 276 18.65 -7.02 11.48
N ALA A 277 19.76 -7.42 10.84
CA ALA A 277 19.74 -8.10 9.55
C ALA A 277 20.42 -9.46 9.64
N GLY A 278 19.89 -10.42 8.91
CA GLY A 278 20.45 -11.77 8.80
C GLY A 278 19.47 -12.75 8.14
N PRO A 279 19.87 -14.04 8.08
CA PRO A 279 19.05 -15.06 7.46
C PRO A 279 17.81 -15.40 8.30
N ALA A 280 16.66 -15.53 7.63
CA ALA A 280 15.40 -15.98 8.21
C ALA A 280 14.63 -16.86 7.23
N ILE A 281 13.67 -17.62 7.74
CA ILE A 281 12.69 -18.35 6.92
C ILE A 281 11.43 -17.49 6.87
N VAL A 282 11.11 -16.97 5.70
CA VAL A 282 9.99 -16.04 5.47
C VAL A 282 8.91 -16.74 4.67
N GLY A 283 7.65 -16.58 5.03
CA GLY A 283 6.54 -17.18 4.31
C GLY A 283 5.22 -17.11 5.06
N ASN A 284 4.22 -17.83 4.52
CA ASN A 284 2.95 -18.05 5.18
C ASN A 284 3.07 -19.22 6.15
N PHE A 285 2.78 -18.97 7.42
CA PHE A 285 2.78 -19.99 8.45
C PHE A 285 1.41 -20.06 9.13
N GLY A 286 0.87 -21.29 9.22
CA GLY A 286 -0.44 -21.52 9.83
C GLY A 286 -1.12 -22.74 9.29
N GLY A 287 -2.44 -22.82 9.46
CA GLY A 287 -3.27 -23.92 8.96
C GLY A 287 -4.11 -23.47 7.74
N GLY A 288 -4.85 -24.43 7.14
CA GLY A 288 -5.62 -24.19 5.91
C GLY A 288 -6.72 -23.13 5.98
N ARG A 289 -7.04 -22.60 7.19
CA ARG A 289 -8.07 -21.54 7.37
C ARG A 289 -7.50 -20.20 7.86
N PHE A 290 -6.30 -20.21 8.41
CA PHE A 290 -5.65 -19.02 8.96
C PHE A 290 -4.15 -19.16 8.78
N PHE A 291 -3.51 -18.13 8.28
CA PHE A 291 -2.07 -18.03 8.14
C PHE A 291 -1.61 -16.60 8.45
N ASP A 292 -0.40 -16.50 8.98
CA ASP A 292 0.34 -15.25 9.16
C ASP A 292 1.50 -15.23 8.18
N TYR A 293 1.66 -14.14 7.42
CA TYR A 293 2.90 -13.89 6.70
C TYR A 293 3.93 -13.34 7.68
N THR A 294 4.94 -14.14 7.98
CA THR A 294 5.93 -13.76 8.99
C THR A 294 7.30 -14.40 8.71
N ALA A 295 8.26 -14.14 9.58
CA ALA A 295 9.60 -14.70 9.50
C ALA A 295 9.96 -15.47 10.78
N TYR A 296 10.68 -16.58 10.62
CA TYR A 296 11.24 -17.37 11.71
C TYR A 296 12.76 -17.44 11.58
N GLY A 297 13.44 -17.31 12.71
CA GLY A 297 14.90 -17.42 12.79
C GLY A 297 15.47 -16.64 13.95
N ASP A 298 16.76 -16.83 14.19
CA ASP A 298 17.49 -16.14 15.23
C ASP A 298 17.49 -14.60 15.01
N THR A 299 17.53 -14.18 13.75
CA THR A 299 17.45 -12.79 13.30
C THR A 299 16.28 -12.04 13.94
N ILE A 300 15.10 -12.67 14.02
CA ILE A 300 13.90 -12.07 14.61
C ILE A 300 14.09 -11.85 16.11
N ASN A 301 14.61 -12.88 16.81
CA ASN A 301 14.83 -12.81 18.24
C ASN A 301 15.90 -11.77 18.62
N VAL A 302 16.94 -11.62 17.80
CA VAL A 302 17.97 -10.61 18.02
C VAL A 302 17.38 -9.20 17.93
N ALA A 303 16.58 -8.89 16.88
CA ALA A 303 15.95 -7.59 16.73
C ALA A 303 15.02 -7.25 17.92
N ALA A 304 14.20 -8.21 18.36
CA ALA A 304 13.33 -8.03 19.53
C ALA A 304 14.14 -7.76 20.82
N ARG A 305 15.27 -8.46 20.99
CA ARG A 305 16.16 -8.22 22.16
C ARG A 305 16.88 -6.88 22.08
N LEU A 306 17.22 -6.39 20.88
CA LEU A 306 17.77 -5.05 20.68
C LEU A 306 16.75 -3.98 21.01
N GLU A 307 15.48 -4.18 20.67
CA GLU A 307 14.39 -3.29 21.11
C GLU A 307 14.38 -3.22 22.65
N ALA A 308 14.32 -4.38 23.32
CA ALA A 308 14.27 -4.42 24.79
C ALA A 308 15.51 -3.81 25.45
N ALA A 309 16.70 -3.97 24.87
CA ALA A 309 17.96 -3.45 25.38
C ALA A 309 17.98 -1.91 25.48
N ASN A 310 17.23 -1.21 24.65
CA ASN A 310 17.13 0.27 24.74
C ASN A 310 16.73 0.77 26.13
N LYS A 311 15.93 -0.02 26.87
CA LYS A 311 15.46 0.33 28.22
C LYS A 311 16.62 0.52 29.21
N GLU A 312 17.59 -0.37 29.14
CA GLU A 312 18.75 -0.37 30.04
C GLU A 312 19.81 0.63 29.56
N LEU A 313 20.02 0.70 28.23
CA LEU A 313 21.00 1.56 27.60
C LEU A 313 20.61 3.04 27.60
N GLY A 314 19.34 3.35 27.77
CA GLY A 314 18.81 4.71 27.65
C GLY A 314 18.77 5.25 26.22
N THR A 315 18.80 4.34 25.23
CA THR A 315 18.67 4.66 23.79
C THR A 315 17.24 4.50 23.34
N ARG A 316 16.93 5.02 22.13
CA ARG A 316 15.64 4.80 21.49
C ARG A 316 15.72 3.81 20.33
N ILE A 317 16.88 3.76 19.66
CA ILE A 317 17.12 2.86 18.54
C ILE A 317 18.41 2.09 18.77
N CYS A 318 18.36 0.78 18.65
CA CYS A 318 19.51 -0.11 18.63
C CYS A 318 19.60 -0.86 17.30
N VAL A 319 20.71 -0.69 16.58
CA VAL A 319 21.00 -1.34 15.31
C VAL A 319 22.20 -2.26 15.48
N SER A 320 22.12 -3.50 14.99
CA SER A 320 23.28 -4.39 15.00
C SER A 320 24.37 -3.95 14.04
N ALA A 321 25.65 -4.15 14.38
CA ALA A 321 26.76 -3.91 13.48
C ALA A 321 26.63 -4.70 12.16
N ALA A 322 26.14 -5.93 12.22
CA ALA A 322 25.90 -6.77 11.04
C ALA A 322 24.89 -6.15 10.04
N LEU A 323 23.97 -5.31 10.51
CA LEU A 323 23.09 -4.52 9.62
C LEU A 323 23.79 -3.25 9.16
N ALA A 324 24.44 -2.53 10.07
CA ALA A 324 25.14 -1.28 9.77
C ALA A 324 26.22 -1.46 8.69
N ASP A 325 26.94 -2.60 8.71
CA ASP A 325 27.97 -2.97 7.72
C ASP A 325 27.40 -3.15 6.31
N GLN A 326 26.10 -3.41 6.17
CA GLN A 326 25.42 -3.53 4.86
C GLN A 326 24.95 -2.17 4.31
N VAL A 327 24.99 -1.11 5.11
CA VAL A 327 24.49 0.22 4.74
C VAL A 327 25.64 1.10 4.31
N LYS A 328 25.71 1.42 3.02
CA LYS A 328 26.74 2.33 2.51
C LYS A 328 26.55 3.73 3.09
N GLY A 329 27.59 4.22 3.77
CA GLY A 329 27.54 5.55 4.39
C GLY A 329 26.71 5.60 5.68
N PHE A 330 26.55 4.46 6.36
CA PHE A 330 25.88 4.42 7.66
C PHE A 330 26.45 5.47 8.63
N CYS A 331 25.55 6.25 9.23
CA CYS A 331 25.89 7.22 10.27
C CYS A 331 25.35 6.70 11.61
N GLY A 332 26.21 6.65 12.63
CA GLY A 332 25.80 6.20 13.96
C GLY A 332 26.93 6.30 14.97
N ARG A 333 26.58 6.13 16.25
CA ARG A 333 27.56 6.07 17.34
C ARG A 333 27.54 4.69 18.00
N PRO A 334 28.70 4.15 18.41
CA PRO A 334 28.80 2.84 19.01
C PRO A 334 28.17 2.82 20.41
N ILE A 335 27.38 1.77 20.69
CA ILE A 335 26.86 1.47 22.02
C ILE A 335 27.81 0.51 22.75
N GLY A 336 28.29 -0.53 22.05
CA GLY A 336 29.17 -1.53 22.60
C GLY A 336 28.91 -2.92 22.05
N GLU A 337 29.46 -3.93 22.74
CA GLU A 337 29.27 -5.33 22.43
C GLU A 337 28.28 -5.94 23.44
N LEU A 338 27.02 -6.12 23.00
CA LEU A 338 25.97 -6.63 23.87
C LEU A 338 25.98 -8.17 23.90
N VAL A 339 26.04 -8.75 25.08
CA VAL A 339 25.75 -10.18 25.29
C VAL A 339 24.27 -10.29 25.62
N LEU A 340 23.47 -10.59 24.60
CA LEU A 340 22.04 -10.70 24.73
C LEU A 340 21.66 -11.98 25.49
N ARG A 341 20.59 -11.96 26.26
CA ARG A 341 20.10 -13.10 27.03
C ARG A 341 20.03 -14.39 26.20
N GLY A 342 20.66 -15.46 26.66
CA GLY A 342 20.74 -16.76 25.96
C GLY A 342 21.65 -16.77 24.73
N LYS A 343 22.54 -15.76 24.59
CA LYS A 343 23.63 -15.72 23.62
C LYS A 343 24.96 -15.75 24.35
N THR A 344 25.94 -16.39 23.74
CA THR A 344 27.33 -16.43 24.25
C THR A 344 28.26 -15.52 23.47
N ILE A 345 27.91 -15.21 22.22
CA ILE A 345 28.70 -14.38 21.33
C ILE A 345 28.21 -12.94 21.46
N PRO A 346 29.11 -12.00 21.82
CA PRO A 346 28.75 -10.59 21.85
C PRO A 346 28.34 -10.07 20.47
N LEU A 347 27.35 -9.19 20.44
CA LEU A 347 26.86 -8.51 19.25
C LEU A 347 27.26 -7.04 19.30
N GLY A 348 28.00 -6.58 18.29
CA GLY A 348 28.25 -5.15 18.13
C GLY A 348 26.96 -4.40 17.84
N VAL A 349 26.69 -3.32 18.58
CA VAL A 349 25.47 -2.52 18.48
C VAL A 349 25.80 -1.03 18.40
N LEU A 350 25.05 -0.33 17.56
CA LEU A 350 25.18 1.09 17.31
C LEU A 350 23.81 1.78 17.48
N GLU A 351 23.83 3.05 17.81
CA GLU A 351 22.69 3.95 17.71
C GLU A 351 22.80 4.72 16.39
N PRO A 352 21.83 4.60 15.47
CA PRO A 352 21.86 5.32 14.20
C PRO A 352 21.61 6.81 14.43
N LEU A 353 22.21 7.64 13.59
CA LEU A 353 22.11 9.08 13.64
C LEU A 353 21.76 9.64 12.27
N HIS A 354 21.03 10.74 12.23
CA HIS A 354 20.89 11.53 11.01
C HIS A 354 22.25 12.07 10.56
N THR A 355 22.46 12.19 9.27
CA THR A 355 23.73 12.64 8.68
C THR A 355 24.20 13.97 9.27
N GLU A 356 23.28 14.89 9.56
CA GLU A 356 23.56 16.19 10.17
C GLU A 356 24.12 16.08 11.60
N GLN A 357 23.73 15.02 12.32
CA GLN A 357 24.17 14.79 13.70
C GLN A 357 25.55 14.11 13.76
N ALA A 358 25.98 13.43 12.70
CA ALA A 358 27.23 12.68 12.68
C ALA A 358 28.44 13.57 12.96
N ASP A 359 28.45 14.78 12.41
CA ASP A 359 29.53 15.75 12.57
C ASP A 359 29.36 16.73 13.74
N ALA A 360 28.27 16.62 14.48
CA ALA A 360 27.98 17.51 15.61
C ALA A 360 29.04 17.42 16.70
N PRO A 361 29.37 18.53 17.38
CA PRO A 361 30.34 18.54 18.48
C PRO A 361 30.03 17.54 19.59
N ALA A 362 28.74 17.35 19.89
CA ALA A 362 28.28 16.37 20.87
C ALA A 362 28.62 14.93 20.44
N THR A 363 28.40 14.56 19.20
CA THR A 363 28.73 13.22 18.66
C THR A 363 30.24 13.01 18.69
N LYS A 364 31.04 13.98 18.27
CA LYS A 364 32.52 13.91 18.32
C LYS A 364 33.05 13.76 19.76
N SER A 365 32.44 14.47 20.71
CA SER A 365 32.78 14.36 22.13
C SER A 365 32.49 12.96 22.67
N TYR A 366 31.30 12.42 22.37
CA TYR A 366 30.91 11.04 22.71
C TYR A 366 31.88 10.01 22.11
N LEU A 367 32.16 10.09 20.80
CA LEU A 367 33.04 9.16 20.08
C LEU A 367 34.48 9.19 20.70
N SER A 368 34.96 10.35 21.09
CA SER A 368 36.27 10.48 21.80
C SER A 368 36.25 9.78 23.16
N ALA A 369 35.17 9.92 23.93
CA ALA A 369 34.99 9.22 25.21
C ALA A 369 34.87 7.70 25.01
N PHE A 370 34.12 7.27 24.03
CA PHE A 370 33.97 5.86 23.71
C PHE A 370 35.28 5.22 23.20
N ALA A 371 36.05 5.91 22.41
CA ALA A 371 37.37 5.43 21.96
C ALA A 371 38.31 5.14 23.15
N LYS A 372 38.31 5.99 24.19
CA LYS A 372 39.03 5.75 25.44
C LYS A 372 38.50 4.53 26.19
N LEU A 373 37.17 4.37 26.25
CA LEU A 373 36.55 3.19 26.84
C LEU A 373 36.99 1.90 26.12
N ALA A 374 36.97 1.91 24.79
CA ALA A 374 37.39 0.77 23.97
C ALA A 374 38.86 0.42 24.14
N ALA A 375 39.71 1.43 24.34
CA ALA A 375 41.13 1.24 24.61
C ALA A 375 41.47 0.86 26.08
N GLY A 376 40.47 0.80 26.96
CA GLY A 376 40.68 0.55 28.39
C GLY A 376 41.42 1.72 29.10
N ASP A 377 41.37 2.93 28.51
CA ASP A 377 42.04 4.10 29.06
C ASP A 377 41.32 4.58 30.35
N PRO A 378 42.03 4.72 31.49
CA PRO A 378 41.44 5.28 32.70
C PRO A 378 40.81 6.68 32.54
N GLY A 379 41.24 7.44 31.54
CA GLY A 379 40.68 8.74 31.18
C GLY A 379 39.27 8.68 30.60
N ALA A 380 38.71 7.51 30.37
CA ALA A 380 37.33 7.34 29.86
C ALA A 380 36.27 7.93 30.81
N ILE A 381 36.46 7.76 32.13
CA ILE A 381 35.57 8.33 33.16
C ILE A 381 35.51 9.86 33.04
N ALA A 382 36.67 10.51 32.99
CA ALA A 382 36.76 11.96 32.88
C ALA A 382 36.18 12.45 31.54
N ALA A 383 36.38 11.70 30.45
CA ALA A 383 35.87 12.04 29.13
C ALA A 383 34.33 11.96 29.08
N PHE A 384 33.69 10.89 29.59
CA PHE A 384 32.23 10.79 29.69
C PHE A 384 31.64 11.83 30.65
N ALA A 385 32.30 12.13 31.77
CA ALA A 385 31.88 13.18 32.69
C ALA A 385 31.93 14.57 32.03
N ALA A 386 32.97 14.88 31.26
CA ALA A 386 33.08 16.11 30.49
C ALA A 386 32.03 16.23 29.39
N HIS A 387 31.73 15.11 28.69
CA HIS A 387 30.65 15.04 27.71
C HIS A 387 29.31 15.37 28.35
N LEU A 388 28.97 14.70 29.47
CA LEU A 388 27.71 14.92 30.20
C LEU A 388 27.61 16.33 30.80
N GLY A 389 28.71 16.98 31.10
CA GLY A 389 28.73 18.38 31.47
C GLY A 389 28.22 19.33 30.39
N GLN A 390 28.34 18.93 29.12
CA GLN A 390 27.83 19.66 27.95
C GLN A 390 26.49 19.10 27.43
N GLN A 391 26.23 17.82 27.63
CA GLN A 391 25.07 17.09 27.16
C GLN A 391 24.43 16.26 28.29
N PRO A 392 23.81 16.90 29.29
CA PRO A 392 23.35 16.24 30.52
C PRO A 392 22.22 15.23 30.25
N GLU A 393 21.50 15.37 29.11
CA GLU A 393 20.38 14.50 28.69
C GLU A 393 20.83 13.23 27.94
N ASP A 394 22.16 13.08 27.66
CA ASP A 394 22.63 11.89 26.94
C ASP A 394 22.64 10.66 27.86
N GLN A 395 21.56 9.90 27.80
CA GLN A 395 21.35 8.72 28.65
C GLN A 395 22.36 7.61 28.37
N LEU A 396 22.82 7.43 27.12
CA LEU A 396 23.82 6.42 26.76
C LEU A 396 25.18 6.77 27.37
N ALA A 397 25.57 8.04 27.30
CA ALA A 397 26.80 8.49 27.98
C ALA A 397 26.72 8.34 29.52
N SER A 398 25.55 8.64 30.10
CA SER A 398 25.24 8.41 31.51
C SER A 398 25.35 6.92 31.90
N PHE A 399 24.84 6.04 31.05
CA PHE A 399 24.95 4.59 31.24
C PHE A 399 26.40 4.13 31.26
N HIS A 400 27.23 4.57 30.32
CA HIS A 400 28.66 4.22 30.29
C HIS A 400 29.41 4.78 31.50
N LEU A 401 29.13 6.02 31.89
CA LEU A 401 29.76 6.60 33.09
C LEU A 401 29.40 5.80 34.35
N LYS A 402 28.15 5.43 34.54
CA LYS A 402 27.70 4.59 35.67
C LYS A 402 28.42 3.23 35.69
N ARG A 403 28.51 2.56 34.50
CA ARG A 403 29.25 1.29 34.40
C ARG A 403 30.70 1.43 34.83
N LEU A 404 31.39 2.45 34.34
CA LEU A 404 32.78 2.71 34.68
C LEU A 404 32.98 3.01 36.16
N LEU A 405 32.09 3.81 36.75
CA LEU A 405 32.13 4.12 38.19
C LEU A 405 31.86 2.87 39.06
N ASN A 406 31.11 1.90 38.55
CA ASN A 406 30.87 0.60 39.19
C ASN A 406 31.97 -0.43 38.89
N GLY A 407 33.08 -0.04 38.28
CA GLY A 407 34.25 -0.90 38.05
C GLY A 407 34.17 -1.74 36.77
N ALA A 408 33.20 -1.53 35.92
CA ALA A 408 33.16 -2.20 34.61
C ALA A 408 34.26 -1.64 33.70
N THR A 409 34.79 -2.47 32.81
CA THR A 409 35.82 -2.11 31.84
C THR A 409 35.45 -2.54 30.44
N GLY A 410 35.96 -1.80 29.44
CA GLY A 410 35.77 -2.14 28.04
C GLY A 410 34.31 -1.97 27.55
N THR A 411 34.09 -2.41 26.30
CA THR A 411 32.83 -2.20 25.54
C THR A 411 31.82 -3.32 25.70
N ARG A 412 32.20 -4.43 26.36
CA ARG A 412 31.30 -5.59 26.58
C ARG A 412 30.25 -5.28 27.66
N ILE A 413 29.00 -5.54 27.34
CA ILE A 413 27.84 -5.26 28.18
C ILE A 413 26.99 -6.54 28.28
N GLU A 414 26.84 -7.08 29.47
CA GLU A 414 25.96 -8.20 29.76
C GLU A 414 24.54 -7.64 29.96
N MET A 415 23.56 -8.13 29.17
CA MET A 415 22.15 -7.74 29.26
C MET A 415 21.38 -8.78 30.07
N GLU A 416 20.59 -8.33 31.06
CA GLU A 416 19.79 -9.20 31.93
C GLU A 416 18.52 -9.81 31.29
#